data_c1e45e9b65ed103f8958537a19808ba8
#
_entry.id   c1e45e9b65ed103f8958537a19808ba8
#
_cell.length_a   1.000
_cell.length_b   1.000
_cell.length_c   1.000
_cell.angle_alpha   90.00
_cell.angle_beta   90.00
_cell.angle_gamma   90.00
#
_symmetry.space_group_name_H-M   'P 1'
#
loop_
_entity.id
_entity.type
_entity.pdbx_description
1 polymer ?
#
loop_
_entity_poly.entity_id
_entity_poly.type
_entity_poly.pdbx_seq_one_letter_code
_entity_poly.pdbx_strand_id
1 'polypeptide(L)'
;KITSFNETDDGRYIIILTGISRFKITEEIKTDKLYRECNVNFNVFSNDLVKKNIDIKFTDLELIFKDLKNLFIKQGYKINWKELEKQSLDQTINTLSMASPFSLEEKQVLLETTNLNDRKKKLEEILSTYNFDNFENKTIQ
;
A
#
# COMPACT_ATOMS: atom_id res chain seq x y z
N LYS A 1 -7.62 13.91 -6.04
CA LYS A 1 -7.47 15.32 -6.44
C LYS A 1 -6.32 15.44 -7.42
N ILE A 2 -6.52 16.16 -8.54
CA ILE A 2 -5.43 16.56 -9.43
C ILE A 2 -4.69 17.72 -8.74
N THR A 3 -3.38 17.56 -8.52
CA THR A 3 -2.53 18.55 -7.85
C THR A 3 -1.57 19.25 -8.81
N SER A 4 -1.28 18.63 -9.95
CA SER A 4 -0.52 19.26 -11.03
C SER A 4 -1.00 18.73 -12.37
N PHE A 5 -0.95 19.58 -13.37
CA PHE A 5 -1.28 19.26 -14.76
C PHE A 5 -0.32 20.06 -15.66
N ASN A 6 0.42 19.37 -16.49
CA ASN A 6 1.34 19.97 -17.45
C ASN A 6 1.19 19.30 -18.82
N GLU A 7 1.14 20.08 -19.88
CA GLU A 7 1.25 19.59 -21.25
C GLU A 7 2.74 19.55 -21.63
N THR A 8 3.14 18.46 -22.26
CA THR A 8 4.49 18.29 -22.79
C THR A 8 4.55 18.78 -24.24
N ASP A 9 5.76 19.09 -24.76
CA ASP A 9 5.98 19.59 -26.11
C ASP A 9 5.48 18.65 -27.21
N ASP A 10 5.32 17.37 -26.90
CA ASP A 10 4.78 16.34 -27.80
C ASP A 10 3.25 16.13 -27.67
N GLY A 11 2.55 17.03 -26.98
CA GLY A 11 1.09 17.02 -26.84
C GLY A 11 0.54 15.98 -25.84
N ARG A 12 1.39 15.35 -25.01
CA ARG A 12 0.97 14.48 -23.91
C ARG A 12 0.75 15.29 -22.64
N TYR A 13 0.01 14.72 -21.70
CA TYR A 13 -0.27 15.34 -20.42
C TYR A 13 0.40 14.57 -19.27
N ILE A 14 1.13 15.31 -18.42
CA ILE A 14 1.62 14.81 -17.14
C ILE A 14 0.67 15.28 -16.06
N ILE A 15 0.04 14.31 -15.37
CA ILE A 15 -0.93 14.60 -14.32
C ILE A 15 -0.42 14.00 -13.00
N ILE A 16 -0.34 14.83 -11.95
CA ILE A 16 -0.05 14.36 -10.59
C ILE A 16 -1.36 14.27 -9.83
N LEU A 17 -1.65 13.08 -9.32
CA LEU A 17 -2.83 12.78 -8.53
C LEU A 17 -2.44 12.59 -7.06
N THR A 18 -3.16 13.27 -6.16
CA THR A 18 -3.03 13.06 -4.71
C THR A 18 -4.29 12.38 -4.20
N GLY A 19 -4.14 11.23 -3.55
CA GLY A 19 -5.23 10.56 -2.85
C GLY A 19 -5.76 11.42 -1.70
N ILE A 20 -7.07 11.41 -1.48
CA ILE A 20 -7.71 12.13 -0.38
C ILE A 20 -8.28 11.15 0.63
N SER A 21 -9.07 10.19 0.17
CA SER A 21 -9.71 9.17 0.99
C SER A 21 -9.98 7.94 0.15
N ARG A 22 -9.98 6.80 0.80
CA ARG A 22 -10.46 5.53 0.22
C ARG A 22 -11.98 5.53 0.17
N PHE A 23 -12.53 4.71 -0.69
CA PHE A 23 -13.98 4.50 -0.80
C PHE A 23 -14.26 3.05 -1.18
N LYS A 24 -15.47 2.61 -0.91
CA LYS A 24 -16.00 1.32 -1.39
C LYS A 24 -16.91 1.60 -2.58
N ILE A 25 -16.67 0.92 -3.71
CA ILE A 25 -17.59 0.92 -4.84
C ILE A 25 -18.81 0.10 -4.44
N THR A 26 -20.00 0.68 -4.55
CA THR A 26 -21.27 0.02 -4.25
C THR A 26 -21.96 -0.47 -5.51
N GLU A 27 -21.82 0.25 -6.61
CA GLU A 27 -22.44 -0.07 -7.88
C GLU A 27 -21.69 0.60 -9.02
N GLU A 28 -21.58 -0.06 -10.16
CA GLU A 28 -21.12 0.54 -11.40
C GLU A 28 -22.32 1.00 -12.23
N ILE A 29 -22.29 2.28 -12.64
CA ILE A 29 -23.37 2.90 -13.40
C ILE A 29 -23.14 2.64 -14.89
N LYS A 30 -24.16 2.17 -15.60
CA LYS A 30 -24.10 2.08 -17.06
C LYS A 30 -24.11 3.48 -17.66
N THR A 31 -23.13 3.77 -18.48
CA THR A 31 -22.95 5.09 -19.13
C THR A 31 -22.43 4.89 -20.56
N ASP A 32 -22.79 5.83 -21.45
CA ASP A 32 -22.24 5.87 -22.82
C ASP A 32 -20.88 6.61 -22.88
N LYS A 33 -20.37 7.05 -21.72
CA LYS A 33 -19.07 7.75 -21.63
C LYS A 33 -17.90 6.77 -21.82
N LEU A 34 -16.78 7.28 -22.30
CA LEU A 34 -15.55 6.50 -22.49
C LEU A 34 -14.82 6.18 -21.17
N TYR A 35 -15.41 6.50 -20.02
CA TYR A 35 -14.86 6.22 -18.67
C TYR A 35 -15.95 5.60 -17.78
N ARG A 36 -15.50 4.84 -16.78
CA ARG A 36 -16.38 4.18 -15.81
C ARG A 36 -16.90 5.17 -14.78
N GLU A 37 -18.18 5.07 -14.46
CA GLU A 37 -18.82 5.81 -13.36
C GLU A 37 -19.32 4.83 -12.32
N CYS A 38 -19.09 5.14 -11.05
CA CYS A 38 -19.48 4.29 -9.94
C CYS A 38 -20.12 5.08 -8.81
N ASN A 39 -21.14 4.50 -8.18
CA ASN A 39 -21.60 4.93 -6.87
C ASN A 39 -20.59 4.45 -5.83
N VAL A 40 -20.22 5.34 -4.90
CA VAL A 40 -19.18 5.05 -3.90
C VAL A 40 -19.65 5.42 -2.49
N ASN A 41 -19.11 4.69 -1.48
CA ASN A 41 -19.37 4.94 -0.07
C ASN A 41 -18.05 5.20 0.67
N PHE A 42 -17.94 6.34 1.33
CA PHE A 42 -16.77 6.77 2.10
C PHE A 42 -16.83 6.40 3.59
N ASN A 43 -17.99 5.99 4.11
CA ASN A 43 -18.20 5.82 5.56
C ASN A 43 -17.22 4.82 6.20
N VAL A 44 -16.90 3.74 5.50
CA VAL A 44 -15.96 2.71 5.97
C VAL A 44 -14.56 3.28 6.21
N PHE A 45 -14.18 4.29 5.45
CA PHE A 45 -12.85 4.92 5.47
C PHE A 45 -12.88 6.37 5.96
N SER A 46 -13.89 6.74 6.75
CA SER A 46 -14.02 8.10 7.33
C SER A 46 -12.78 8.53 8.13
N ASN A 47 -12.04 7.57 8.67
CA ASN A 47 -10.77 7.79 9.38
C ASN A 47 -9.65 8.37 8.50
N ASP A 48 -9.73 8.21 7.18
CA ASP A 48 -8.72 8.74 6.25
C ASP A 48 -8.69 10.28 6.23
N LEU A 49 -9.82 10.92 6.57
CA LEU A 49 -9.96 12.39 6.61
C LEU A 49 -9.56 12.99 7.95
N VAL A 50 -9.38 12.17 8.99
CA VAL A 50 -9.08 12.62 10.35
C VAL A 50 -7.63 12.32 10.68
N LYS A 51 -6.84 13.36 11.03
CA LYS A 51 -5.50 13.17 11.59
C LYS A 51 -5.65 12.55 12.98
N LYS A 52 -5.38 11.26 13.11
CA LYS A 52 -5.31 10.56 14.40
C LYS A 52 -3.87 10.51 14.88
N ASN A 53 -3.68 10.62 16.19
CA ASN A 53 -2.43 10.23 16.81
C ASN A 53 -2.18 8.74 16.55
N ILE A 54 -1.02 8.43 16.01
CA ILE A 54 -0.61 7.07 15.66
C ILE A 54 0.19 6.56 16.86
N ASP A 55 -0.31 5.52 17.51
CA ASP A 55 0.34 4.86 18.64
C ASP A 55 1.45 3.86 18.24
N ILE A 56 1.79 3.81 16.96
CA ILE A 56 2.83 2.94 16.41
C ILE A 56 4.18 3.66 16.57
N LYS A 57 5.19 2.95 17.07
CA LYS A 57 6.57 3.44 17.15
C LYS A 57 7.42 2.81 16.03
N PHE A 58 8.55 3.45 15.69
CA PHE A 58 9.49 2.88 14.72
C PHE A 58 10.03 1.51 15.15
N THR A 59 10.21 1.30 16.46
CA THR A 59 10.61 0.02 17.04
C THR A 59 9.63 -1.12 16.70
N ASP A 60 8.35 -0.78 16.52
CA ASP A 60 7.31 -1.76 16.16
C ASP A 60 7.39 -2.21 14.68
N LEU A 61 8.21 -1.53 13.87
CA LEU A 61 8.42 -1.83 12.46
C LEU A 61 9.74 -2.56 12.18
N GLU A 62 10.61 -2.74 13.18
CA GLU A 62 11.94 -3.35 12.97
C GLU A 62 11.86 -4.75 12.36
N LEU A 63 10.92 -5.57 12.85
CA LEU A 63 10.70 -6.91 12.33
C LEU A 63 10.19 -6.86 10.88
N ILE A 64 9.23 -5.99 10.60
CA ILE A 64 8.70 -5.77 9.25
C ILE A 64 9.81 -5.35 8.29
N PHE A 65 10.66 -4.41 8.70
CA PHE A 65 11.79 -3.98 7.88
C PHE A 65 12.78 -5.11 7.60
N LYS A 66 13.08 -5.94 8.62
CA LYS A 66 13.96 -7.09 8.46
C LYS A 66 13.40 -8.09 7.46
N ASP A 67 12.13 -8.45 7.62
CA ASP A 67 11.49 -9.45 6.77
C ASP A 67 11.32 -8.95 5.33
N LEU A 68 10.94 -7.69 5.16
CA LEU A 68 10.88 -7.06 3.84
C LEU A 68 12.26 -6.97 3.18
N LYS A 69 13.32 -6.60 3.90
CA LYS A 69 14.68 -6.60 3.34
C LYS A 69 15.05 -7.98 2.78
N ASN A 70 14.75 -9.02 3.53
CA ASN A 70 15.00 -10.39 3.08
C ASN A 70 14.19 -10.75 1.83
N LEU A 71 12.89 -10.41 1.82
CA LEU A 71 12.00 -10.65 0.69
C LEU A 71 12.47 -9.91 -0.58
N PHE A 72 12.82 -8.62 -0.46
CA PHE A 72 13.29 -7.82 -1.58
C PHE A 72 14.60 -8.34 -2.16
N ILE A 73 15.57 -8.67 -1.30
CA ILE A 73 16.84 -9.25 -1.73
C ILE A 73 16.61 -10.56 -2.48
N LYS A 74 15.75 -11.44 -1.95
CA LYS A 74 15.44 -12.74 -2.55
C LYS A 74 14.81 -12.60 -3.93
N GLN A 75 13.98 -11.61 -4.12
CA GLN A 75 13.29 -11.35 -5.38
C GLN A 75 14.05 -10.40 -6.33
N GLY A 76 15.28 -9.99 -5.97
CA GLY A 76 16.14 -9.16 -6.81
C GLY A 76 15.72 -7.68 -6.87
N TYR A 77 14.82 -7.22 -6.01
CA TYR A 77 14.42 -5.82 -5.94
C TYR A 77 15.40 -4.97 -5.13
N LYS A 78 15.60 -3.72 -5.56
CA LYS A 78 16.39 -2.73 -4.84
C LYS A 78 15.50 -1.62 -4.30
N ILE A 79 15.57 -1.35 -3.01
CA ILE A 79 14.85 -0.26 -2.33
C ILE A 79 15.87 0.66 -1.64
N ASN A 80 15.58 1.96 -1.69
CA ASN A 80 16.31 2.95 -0.91
C ASN A 80 15.73 3.06 0.51
N TRP A 81 16.22 2.21 1.41
CA TRP A 81 15.77 2.16 2.81
C TRP A 81 15.98 3.47 3.54
N LYS A 82 17.05 4.22 3.23
CA LYS A 82 17.33 5.52 3.84
C LYS A 82 16.26 6.57 3.53
N GLU A 83 15.64 6.51 2.38
CA GLU A 83 14.54 7.40 2.02
C GLU A 83 13.24 7.00 2.74
N LEU A 84 13.00 5.71 2.96
CA LEU A 84 11.86 5.23 3.73
C LEU A 84 11.95 5.66 5.20
N GLU A 85 13.13 5.61 5.80
CA GLU A 85 13.36 6.02 7.19
C GLU A 85 13.12 7.53 7.45
N LYS A 86 13.12 8.35 6.40
CA LYS A 86 12.80 9.79 6.49
C LYS A 86 11.29 10.07 6.46
N GLN A 87 10.47 9.09 6.07
CA GLN A 87 9.03 9.23 5.99
C GLN A 87 8.38 9.13 7.38
N SER A 88 7.16 9.66 7.52
CA SER A 88 6.34 9.39 8.70
C SER A 88 5.93 7.91 8.73
N LEU A 89 5.59 7.39 9.91
CA LEU A 89 5.23 5.98 10.09
C LEU A 89 4.07 5.53 9.21
N ASP A 90 3.06 6.37 9.07
CA ASP A 90 1.90 6.09 8.22
C ASP A 90 2.30 6.03 6.74
N GLN A 91 3.13 6.95 6.27
CA GLN A 91 3.68 6.93 4.92
C GLN A 91 4.54 5.69 4.69
N THR A 92 5.38 5.34 5.66
CA THR A 92 6.25 4.16 5.58
C THR A 92 5.44 2.88 5.44
N ILE A 93 4.44 2.65 6.31
CA ILE A 93 3.58 1.46 6.25
C ILE A 93 2.82 1.42 4.91
N ASN A 94 2.28 2.55 4.46
CA ASN A 94 1.56 2.65 3.20
C ASN A 94 2.47 2.36 2.00
N THR A 95 3.67 2.96 1.98
CA THR A 95 4.66 2.73 0.91
C THR A 95 5.07 1.27 0.86
N LEU A 96 5.40 0.66 2.01
CA LEU A 96 5.78 -0.75 2.08
C LEU A 96 4.65 -1.69 1.64
N SER A 97 3.40 -1.39 2.04
CA SER A 97 2.23 -2.17 1.63
C SER A 97 2.03 -2.20 0.12
N MET A 98 2.32 -1.09 -0.57
CA MET A 98 2.13 -0.98 -2.01
C MET A 98 3.34 -1.38 -2.85
N ALA A 99 4.56 -1.04 -2.38
CA ALA A 99 5.80 -1.29 -3.11
C ALA A 99 6.28 -2.74 -2.98
N SER A 100 5.84 -3.46 -1.95
CA SER A 100 6.23 -4.86 -1.75
C SER A 100 5.73 -5.75 -2.89
N PRO A 101 6.48 -6.80 -3.22
CA PRO A 101 6.14 -7.73 -4.30
C PRO A 101 5.08 -8.75 -3.86
N PHE A 102 4.01 -8.24 -3.27
CA PHE A 102 2.84 -9.01 -2.87
C PHE A 102 1.89 -9.24 -4.05
N SER A 103 1.04 -10.25 -3.94
CA SER A 103 -0.04 -10.49 -4.90
C SER A 103 -1.06 -9.35 -4.90
N LEU A 104 -1.92 -9.30 -5.93
CA LEU A 104 -2.98 -8.28 -5.99
C LEU A 104 -3.98 -8.46 -4.85
N GLU A 105 -4.29 -9.70 -4.50
CA GLU A 105 -5.18 -10.07 -3.40
C GLU A 105 -4.62 -9.60 -2.05
N GLU A 106 -3.33 -9.83 -1.80
CA GLU A 106 -2.66 -9.37 -0.57
C GLU A 106 -2.65 -7.84 -0.49
N LYS A 107 -2.35 -7.15 -1.59
CA LYS A 107 -2.42 -5.69 -1.66
C LYS A 107 -3.83 -5.17 -1.44
N GLN A 108 -4.85 -5.85 -1.96
CA GLN A 108 -6.25 -5.53 -1.76
C GLN A 108 -6.64 -5.66 -0.28
N VAL A 109 -6.25 -6.75 0.37
CA VAL A 109 -6.47 -6.94 1.81
C VAL A 109 -5.84 -5.82 2.64
N LEU A 110 -4.59 -5.41 2.31
CA LEU A 110 -3.93 -4.29 2.98
C LEU A 110 -4.65 -2.96 2.73
N LEU A 111 -5.19 -2.73 1.54
CA LEU A 111 -5.96 -1.54 1.19
C LEU A 111 -7.28 -1.47 1.97
N GLU A 112 -7.93 -2.59 2.22
CA GLU A 112 -9.24 -2.69 2.89
C GLU A 112 -9.18 -2.50 4.41
N THR A 113 -8.01 -2.58 5.03
CA THR A 113 -7.85 -2.34 6.47
C THR A 113 -8.32 -0.95 6.85
N THR A 114 -9.11 -0.82 7.91
CA THR A 114 -9.78 0.44 8.29
C THR A 114 -8.87 1.43 9.00
N ASN A 115 -7.78 0.94 9.60
CA ASN A 115 -6.82 1.77 10.34
C ASN A 115 -5.39 1.24 10.14
N LEU A 116 -4.41 2.04 10.58
CA LEU A 116 -2.99 1.76 10.36
C LEU A 116 -2.48 0.57 11.20
N ASN A 117 -3.01 0.37 12.42
CA ASN A 117 -2.64 -0.77 13.27
C ASN A 117 -3.06 -2.10 12.65
N ASP A 118 -4.28 -2.16 12.10
CA ASP A 118 -4.76 -3.35 11.40
C ASP A 118 -3.95 -3.62 10.13
N ARG A 119 -3.56 -2.54 9.40
CA ARG A 119 -2.70 -2.67 8.22
C ARG A 119 -1.32 -3.22 8.59
N LYS A 120 -0.73 -2.71 9.67
CA LYS A 120 0.54 -3.21 10.21
C LYS A 120 0.45 -4.70 10.54
N LYS A 121 -0.56 -5.12 11.30
CA LYS A 121 -0.78 -6.53 11.65
C LYS A 121 -0.96 -7.42 10.42
N LYS A 122 -1.77 -6.94 9.46
CA LYS A 122 -1.99 -7.68 8.22
C LYS A 122 -0.71 -7.80 7.38
N LEU A 123 0.12 -6.76 7.38
CA LEU A 123 1.43 -6.79 6.74
C LEU A 123 2.36 -7.82 7.39
N GLU A 124 2.37 -7.91 8.73
CA GLU A 124 3.13 -8.93 9.48
C GLU A 124 2.64 -10.35 9.17
N GLU A 125 1.32 -10.55 9.11
CA GLU A 125 0.72 -11.84 8.75
C GLU A 125 1.15 -12.28 7.34
N ILE A 126 1.05 -11.40 6.35
CA ILE A 126 1.48 -11.68 4.98
C ILE A 126 2.98 -12.02 4.94
N LEU A 127 3.82 -11.23 5.59
CA LEU A 127 5.27 -11.49 5.61
C LEU A 127 5.62 -12.82 6.27
N SER A 128 4.86 -13.23 7.27
CA SER A 128 5.07 -14.52 7.92
C SER A 128 4.87 -15.69 6.95
N THR A 129 3.90 -15.62 6.03
CA THR A 129 3.70 -16.69 5.02
C THR A 129 4.90 -16.81 4.10
N TYR A 130 5.47 -15.70 3.63
CA TYR A 130 6.68 -15.69 2.81
C TYR A 130 7.93 -16.24 3.53
N ASN A 131 7.97 -16.13 4.86
CA ASN A 131 9.03 -16.71 5.67
C ASN A 131 8.87 -18.23 5.84
N PHE A 132 7.63 -18.73 6.00
CA PHE A 132 7.34 -20.16 6.14
C PHE A 132 7.66 -20.95 4.86
N ASP A 133 7.32 -20.45 3.68
CA ASP A 133 7.63 -21.10 2.40
C ASP A 133 9.14 -21.31 2.20
N ASN A 134 9.98 -20.59 2.96
CA ASN A 134 11.42 -20.75 2.92
C ASN A 134 11.93 -21.96 3.71
N PHE A 135 11.16 -22.49 4.66
CA PHE A 135 11.55 -23.66 5.45
C PHE A 135 11.24 -24.97 4.73
N GLU A 136 10.12 -25.03 3.99
CA GLU A 136 9.75 -26.26 3.27
C GLU A 136 10.70 -26.57 2.09
N ASN A 137 11.24 -25.57 1.41
CA ASN A 137 12.16 -25.76 0.29
C ASN A 137 13.60 -26.15 0.70
N LYS A 138 13.92 -26.22 1.99
CA LYS A 138 15.24 -26.65 2.49
C LYS A 138 15.28 -28.07 3.03
N THR A 139 14.14 -28.76 3.07
CA THR A 139 14.03 -30.07 3.73
C THR A 139 13.96 -31.26 2.76
N ILE A 140 14.16 -31.02 1.45
CA ILE A 140 14.22 -32.10 0.46
C ILE A 140 15.57 -32.00 -0.28
N GLN A 141 16.63 -32.50 0.36
CA GLN A 141 17.82 -33.07 -0.26
C GLN A 141 18.34 -34.20 0.60
#